data_5b5f624d876fe106cdfadb0c3914b335
#
_entry.id   5b5f624d876fe106cdfadb0c3914b335
#
_cell.length_a   1.000
_cell.length_b   1.000
_cell.length_c   1.000
_cell.angle_alpha   90.00
_cell.angle_beta   90.00
_cell.angle_gamma   90.00
#
_symmetry.space_group_name_H-M   'P 1'
#
loop_
_entity.id
_entity.type
_entity.pdbx_description
1 polymer ?
#
loop_
_entity_poly.entity_id
_entity_poly.type
_entity_poly.pdbx_seq_one_letter_code
_entity_poly.pdbx_strand_id
1 'polypeptide(L)'
;MREGMTVYIPPQATLARVRTKKLMYMAVFLIILSVLLWIGSFWALYGRQTIAPALSYVALLVLSFVTDRAGYSVLPINSTILTGWLCMTLVVMISSVLQSEPVRRQTRGMTYIMGGGITGLALGLLGFTFLTDLSALYACMILATVAGIFLGFLLYTNTPDGRPIRPGSGNFFRYLLAKGFPTAITLMQLGVALVLVIALYNINGI
;
A
#
# COMPACT_ATOMS: atom_id res chain seq x y z
N MET A 1 22.98 -33.66 -50.35
CA MET A 1 22.56 -32.28 -50.40
C MET A 1 21.32 -32.13 -49.53
N ARG A 2 21.43 -31.54 -48.33
CA ARG A 2 20.27 -31.19 -47.49
C ARG A 2 20.01 -29.71 -47.70
N GLU A 3 18.98 -29.43 -48.50
CA GLU A 3 18.50 -28.05 -48.63
C GLU A 3 17.98 -27.57 -47.29
N GLY A 4 18.53 -26.48 -46.80
CA GLY A 4 18.13 -25.82 -45.55
C GLY A 4 16.74 -25.26 -45.73
N MET A 5 15.77 -25.89 -45.06
CA MET A 5 14.40 -25.43 -44.99
C MET A 5 14.39 -24.13 -44.17
N THR A 6 14.49 -23.00 -44.85
CA THR A 6 14.29 -21.67 -44.22
C THR A 6 12.81 -21.56 -43.78
N VAL A 7 12.57 -21.73 -42.49
CA VAL A 7 11.23 -21.54 -41.91
C VAL A 7 10.87 -20.07 -42.08
N TYR A 8 9.98 -19.78 -43.04
CA TYR A 8 9.39 -18.46 -43.23
C TYR A 8 8.55 -18.10 -42.00
N ILE A 9 9.07 -17.24 -41.15
CA ILE A 9 8.32 -16.69 -40.00
C ILE A 9 7.52 -15.48 -40.51
N PRO A 10 6.19 -15.53 -40.53
CA PRO A 10 5.39 -14.43 -41.07
C PRO A 10 5.63 -13.15 -40.25
N PRO A 11 5.71 -11.97 -40.91
CA PRO A 11 6.05 -10.69 -40.27
C PRO A 11 5.13 -10.34 -39.07
N GLN A 12 3.91 -10.84 -39.08
CA GLN A 12 2.96 -10.67 -37.95
C GLN A 12 3.42 -11.38 -36.67
N ALA A 13 4.05 -12.55 -36.77
CA ALA A 13 4.58 -13.27 -35.60
C ALA A 13 5.76 -12.55 -34.94
N THR A 14 6.57 -11.88 -35.75
CA THR A 14 7.71 -11.08 -35.28
C THR A 14 7.21 -9.82 -34.55
N LEU A 15 6.22 -9.12 -35.11
CA LEU A 15 5.61 -7.95 -34.51
C LEU A 15 4.88 -8.28 -33.17
N ALA A 16 4.17 -9.42 -33.12
CA ALA A 16 3.55 -9.88 -31.88
C ALA A 16 4.59 -10.17 -30.80
N ARG A 17 5.72 -10.81 -31.15
CA ARG A 17 6.81 -11.12 -30.20
C ARG A 17 7.50 -9.85 -29.68
N VAL A 18 7.69 -8.83 -30.51
CA VAL A 18 8.27 -7.54 -30.10
C VAL A 18 7.31 -6.81 -29.17
N ARG A 19 6.01 -6.81 -29.49
CA ARG A 19 4.97 -6.18 -28.66
C ARG A 19 4.87 -6.82 -27.28
N THR A 20 4.90 -8.16 -27.18
CA THR A 20 4.86 -8.87 -25.89
C THR A 20 6.09 -8.60 -25.03
N LYS A 21 7.30 -8.53 -25.62
CA LYS A 21 8.52 -8.15 -24.89
C LYS A 21 8.43 -6.74 -24.33
N LYS A 22 7.97 -5.78 -25.14
CA LYS A 22 7.80 -4.37 -24.70
C LYS A 22 6.81 -4.24 -23.53
N LEU A 23 5.67 -4.94 -23.58
CA LEU A 23 4.68 -4.96 -22.51
C LEU A 23 5.26 -5.57 -21.21
N MET A 24 6.04 -6.64 -21.32
CA MET A 24 6.70 -7.26 -20.17
C MET A 24 7.71 -6.30 -19.50
N TYR A 25 8.55 -5.62 -20.28
CA TYR A 25 9.48 -4.63 -19.71
C TYR A 25 8.76 -3.46 -19.05
N MET A 26 7.65 -3.00 -19.63
CA MET A 26 6.85 -1.92 -19.07
C MET A 26 6.17 -2.36 -17.75
N ALA A 27 5.65 -3.58 -17.68
CA ALA A 27 5.08 -4.13 -16.47
C ALA A 27 6.12 -4.25 -15.34
N VAL A 28 7.31 -4.79 -15.65
CA VAL A 28 8.40 -4.88 -14.66
C VAL A 28 8.83 -3.49 -14.18
N PHE A 29 8.95 -2.53 -15.08
CA PHE A 29 9.30 -1.14 -14.73
C PHE A 29 8.26 -0.53 -13.79
N LEU A 30 6.96 -0.69 -14.07
CA LEU A 30 5.88 -0.16 -13.22
C LEU A 30 5.87 -0.82 -11.85
N ILE A 31 6.13 -2.12 -11.76
CA ILE A 31 6.24 -2.83 -10.47
C ILE A 31 7.41 -2.29 -9.65
N ILE A 32 8.60 -2.16 -10.27
CA ILE A 32 9.77 -1.60 -9.57
C ILE A 32 9.48 -0.17 -9.10
N LEU A 33 8.89 0.66 -9.95
CA LEU A 33 8.52 2.03 -9.61
C LEU A 33 7.54 2.07 -8.42
N SER A 34 6.54 1.20 -8.43
CA SER A 34 5.57 1.09 -7.32
C SER A 34 6.26 0.70 -6.00
N VAL A 35 7.18 -0.27 -6.03
CA VAL A 35 7.95 -0.68 -4.85
C VAL A 35 8.81 0.47 -4.31
N LEU A 36 9.49 1.21 -5.19
CA LEU A 36 10.28 2.39 -4.79
C LEU A 36 9.41 3.48 -4.16
N LEU A 37 8.22 3.72 -4.70
CA LEU A 37 7.26 4.66 -4.13
C LEU A 37 6.77 4.19 -2.73
N TRP A 38 6.57 2.88 -2.52
CA TRP A 38 6.24 2.34 -1.19
C TRP A 38 7.38 2.56 -0.20
N ILE A 39 8.63 2.30 -0.58
CA ILE A 39 9.81 2.56 0.26
C ILE A 39 9.90 4.06 0.59
N GLY A 40 9.71 4.93 -0.40
CA GLY A 40 9.67 6.38 -0.21
C GLY A 40 8.54 6.84 0.73
N SER A 41 7.38 6.20 0.63
CA SER A 41 6.23 6.43 1.51
C SER A 41 6.55 6.07 2.97
N PHE A 42 7.17 4.91 3.23
CA PHE A 42 7.62 4.54 4.58
C PHE A 42 8.65 5.51 5.15
N TRP A 43 9.59 5.96 4.33
CA TRP A 43 10.55 7.00 4.75
C TRP A 43 9.84 8.31 5.09
N ALA A 44 8.87 8.72 4.26
CA ALA A 44 8.11 9.94 4.47
C ALA A 44 7.29 9.90 5.77
N LEU A 45 6.86 8.73 6.26
CA LEU A 45 6.17 8.60 7.55
C LEU A 45 7.02 9.09 8.73
N TYR A 46 8.35 8.98 8.66
CA TYR A 46 9.24 9.50 9.71
C TYR A 46 9.47 11.00 9.62
N GLY A 47 9.63 11.55 8.41
CA GLY A 47 10.00 12.94 8.20
C GLY A 47 8.84 13.87 7.83
N ARG A 48 8.10 13.53 6.79
CA ARG A 48 7.01 14.34 6.20
C ARG A 48 5.73 13.53 6.05
N GLN A 49 5.10 13.23 7.15
CA GLN A 49 3.93 12.33 7.23
C GLN A 49 2.75 12.74 6.36
N THR A 50 2.59 14.03 6.07
CA THR A 50 1.56 14.52 5.15
C THR A 50 1.72 14.00 3.72
N ILE A 51 2.94 13.67 3.30
CA ILE A 51 3.25 13.23 1.93
C ILE A 51 3.14 11.70 1.81
N ALA A 52 3.32 10.97 2.91
CA ALA A 52 3.34 9.51 2.90
C ALA A 52 2.07 8.86 2.29
N PRO A 53 0.83 9.25 2.68
CA PRO A 53 -0.37 8.71 2.07
C PRO A 53 -0.49 9.02 0.57
N ALA A 54 0.02 10.19 0.13
CA ALA A 54 0.02 10.55 -1.29
C ALA A 54 0.97 9.66 -2.09
N LEU A 55 2.18 9.42 -1.58
CA LEU A 55 3.14 8.54 -2.23
C LEU A 55 2.62 7.10 -2.32
N SER A 56 2.00 6.60 -1.25
CA SER A 56 1.42 5.25 -1.25
C SER A 56 0.22 5.14 -2.19
N TYR A 57 -0.60 6.19 -2.31
CA TYR A 57 -1.68 6.25 -3.29
C TYR A 57 -1.15 6.24 -4.73
N VAL A 58 -0.10 7.03 -5.03
CA VAL A 58 0.54 7.02 -6.36
C VAL A 58 1.13 5.65 -6.66
N ALA A 59 1.72 4.97 -5.67
CA ALA A 59 2.21 3.60 -5.83
C ALA A 59 1.09 2.62 -6.21
N LEU A 60 -0.07 2.71 -5.54
CA LEU A 60 -1.24 1.91 -5.84
C LEU A 60 -1.79 2.22 -7.25
N LEU A 61 -1.81 3.50 -7.63
CA LEU A 61 -2.24 3.96 -8.94
C LEU A 61 -1.29 3.45 -10.03
N VAL A 62 0.02 3.54 -9.84
CA VAL A 62 1.02 2.98 -10.77
C VAL A 62 0.83 1.48 -10.95
N LEU A 63 0.54 0.75 -9.85
CA LEU A 63 0.29 -0.67 -9.89
C LEU A 63 -0.98 -1.02 -10.68
N SER A 64 -2.00 -0.15 -10.67
CA SER A 64 -3.23 -0.35 -11.43
C SER A 64 -3.04 -0.30 -12.94
N PHE A 65 -1.96 0.31 -13.43
CA PHE A 65 -1.59 0.35 -14.85
C PHE A 65 -0.81 -0.88 -15.33
N VAL A 66 -0.48 -1.80 -14.42
CA VAL A 66 0.18 -3.05 -14.82
C VAL A 66 -0.82 -3.91 -15.59
N THR A 67 -0.53 -4.16 -16.87
CA THR A 67 -1.36 -4.96 -17.77
C THR A 67 -0.65 -6.26 -18.12
N ASP A 68 -1.43 -7.31 -18.36
CA ASP A 68 -0.94 -8.60 -18.83
C ASP A 68 -0.62 -8.58 -20.33
N ARG A 69 -0.23 -9.75 -20.88
CA ARG A 69 0.06 -9.91 -22.32
C ARG A 69 -1.13 -9.64 -23.23
N ALA A 70 -2.33 -9.79 -22.70
CA ALA A 70 -3.58 -9.55 -23.45
C ALA A 70 -4.04 -8.09 -23.36
N GLY A 71 -3.37 -7.25 -22.53
CA GLY A 71 -3.69 -5.84 -22.35
C GLY A 71 -4.75 -5.60 -21.27
N TYR A 72 -5.14 -6.63 -20.51
CA TYR A 72 -6.02 -6.49 -19.35
C TYR A 72 -5.20 -6.11 -18.11
N SER A 73 -5.79 -5.29 -17.22
CA SER A 73 -5.14 -4.99 -15.95
C SER A 73 -4.91 -6.26 -15.14
N VAL A 74 -3.67 -6.48 -14.70
CA VAL A 74 -3.31 -7.65 -13.90
C VAL A 74 -4.02 -7.62 -12.55
N LEU A 75 -4.17 -6.42 -11.97
CA LEU A 75 -4.85 -6.25 -10.70
C LEU A 75 -6.28 -5.74 -10.94
N PRO A 76 -7.31 -6.38 -10.40
CA PRO A 76 -8.70 -5.95 -10.54
C PRO A 76 -9.00 -4.74 -9.63
N ILE A 77 -8.22 -3.66 -9.80
CA ILE A 77 -8.44 -2.41 -9.08
C ILE A 77 -9.49 -1.61 -9.84
N ASN A 78 -10.70 -1.62 -9.32
CA ASN A 78 -11.80 -0.85 -9.88
C ASN A 78 -11.58 0.66 -9.65
N SER A 79 -12.04 1.49 -10.58
CA SER A 79 -12.03 2.96 -10.46
C SER A 79 -12.71 3.46 -9.18
N THR A 80 -13.76 2.78 -8.73
CA THR A 80 -14.46 3.09 -7.47
C THR A 80 -13.53 2.93 -6.25
N ILE A 81 -12.72 1.87 -6.22
CA ILE A 81 -11.73 1.62 -5.16
C ILE A 81 -10.67 2.72 -5.17
N LEU A 82 -10.14 3.07 -6.35
CA LEU A 82 -9.14 4.14 -6.49
C LEU A 82 -9.70 5.49 -6.05
N THR A 83 -10.95 5.82 -6.44
CA THR A 83 -11.60 7.07 -6.03
C THR A 83 -11.83 7.11 -4.52
N GLY A 84 -12.27 6.01 -3.91
CA GLY A 84 -12.42 5.91 -2.46
C GLY A 84 -11.10 6.15 -1.72
N TRP A 85 -10.01 5.52 -2.17
CA TRP A 85 -8.68 5.74 -1.58
C TRP A 85 -8.14 7.15 -1.82
N LEU A 86 -8.45 7.77 -2.97
CA LEU A 86 -8.12 9.17 -3.23
C LEU A 86 -8.81 10.09 -2.21
N CYS A 87 -10.12 9.94 -2.02
CA CYS A 87 -10.87 10.72 -1.04
C CYS A 87 -10.30 10.56 0.38
N MET A 88 -10.01 9.32 0.80
CA MET A 88 -9.42 9.06 2.12
C MET A 88 -8.04 9.69 2.25
N THR A 89 -7.21 9.59 1.22
CA THR A 89 -5.88 10.22 1.18
C THR A 89 -5.98 11.73 1.33
N LEU A 90 -6.88 12.38 0.60
CA LEU A 90 -7.11 13.82 0.68
C LEU A 90 -7.59 14.24 2.07
N VAL A 91 -8.56 13.55 2.65
CA VAL A 91 -9.06 13.82 4.01
C VAL A 91 -7.93 13.75 5.03
N VAL A 92 -7.10 12.71 4.96
CA VAL A 92 -5.97 12.54 5.88
C VAL A 92 -4.89 13.58 5.67
N MET A 93 -4.58 13.94 4.43
CA MET A 93 -3.63 15.02 4.12
C MET A 93 -4.12 16.36 4.68
N ILE A 94 -5.38 16.71 4.44
CA ILE A 94 -5.97 17.95 4.97
C ILE A 94 -5.95 17.94 6.50
N SER A 95 -6.40 16.85 7.14
CA SER A 95 -6.39 16.73 8.59
C SER A 95 -5.00 16.85 9.20
N SER A 96 -3.99 16.31 8.52
CA SER A 96 -2.59 16.37 8.94
C SER A 96 -1.99 17.79 8.78
N VAL A 97 -2.37 18.53 7.73
CA VAL A 97 -1.93 19.92 7.51
C VAL A 97 -2.53 20.87 8.56
N LEU A 98 -3.77 20.63 8.98
CA LEU A 98 -4.46 21.43 10.00
C LEU A 98 -3.84 21.28 11.41
N GLN A 99 -3.00 20.25 11.63
CA GLN A 99 -2.33 20.08 12.93
C GLN A 99 -1.18 21.10 13.11
N SER A 100 -0.96 21.51 14.37
CA SER A 100 0.12 22.43 14.72
C SER A 100 1.50 21.84 14.38
N GLU A 101 2.43 22.70 13.91
CA GLU A 101 3.79 22.29 13.54
C GLU A 101 4.54 21.47 14.60
N PRO A 102 4.52 21.80 15.90
CA PRO A 102 5.25 21.04 16.91
C PRO A 102 4.77 19.59 17.03
N VAL A 103 3.45 19.34 16.90
CA VAL A 103 2.88 17.98 16.90
C VAL A 103 3.27 17.24 15.63
N ARG A 104 3.26 17.93 14.48
CA ARG A 104 3.60 17.35 13.19
C ARG A 104 5.08 16.97 13.08
N ARG A 105 5.99 17.76 13.66
CA ARG A 105 7.45 17.52 13.65
C ARG A 105 7.91 16.48 14.68
N GLN A 106 7.08 16.13 15.65
CA GLN A 106 7.46 15.16 16.67
C GLN A 106 7.54 13.75 16.05
N THR A 107 8.75 13.20 15.96
CA THR A 107 9.00 11.84 15.44
C THR A 107 8.98 10.77 16.53
N ARG A 108 9.03 11.17 17.80
CA ARG A 108 9.01 10.26 18.94
C ARG A 108 7.71 9.44 18.94
N GLY A 109 7.82 8.15 19.20
CA GLY A 109 6.68 7.22 19.22
C GLY A 109 6.27 6.67 17.85
N MET A 110 6.80 7.19 16.74
CA MET A 110 6.48 6.71 15.40
C MET A 110 6.84 5.24 15.22
N THR A 111 7.94 4.78 15.82
CA THR A 111 8.38 3.38 15.77
C THR A 111 7.34 2.43 16.38
N TYR A 112 6.70 2.84 17.49
CA TYR A 112 5.64 2.05 18.14
C TYR A 112 4.38 1.97 17.27
N ILE A 113 3.98 3.10 16.66
CA ILE A 113 2.80 3.18 15.78
C ILE A 113 3.03 2.35 14.52
N MET A 114 4.18 2.49 13.88
CA MET A 114 4.52 1.71 12.69
C MET A 114 4.69 0.22 13.01
N GLY A 115 5.40 -0.10 14.09
CA GLY A 115 5.56 -1.49 14.53
C GLY A 115 4.22 -2.16 14.79
N GLY A 116 3.35 -1.51 15.55
CA GLY A 116 1.98 -1.98 15.80
C GLY A 116 1.17 -2.11 14.50
N GLY A 117 1.23 -1.11 13.63
CA GLY A 117 0.53 -1.12 12.35
C GLY A 117 1.00 -2.22 11.41
N ILE A 118 2.32 -2.43 11.27
CA ILE A 118 2.89 -3.51 10.44
C ILE A 118 2.52 -4.88 11.02
N THR A 119 2.60 -5.04 12.35
CA THR A 119 2.18 -6.29 13.01
C THR A 119 0.69 -6.54 12.80
N GLY A 120 -0.15 -5.52 12.96
CA GLY A 120 -1.59 -5.61 12.70
C GLY A 120 -1.90 -5.95 11.24
N LEU A 121 -1.20 -5.32 10.28
CA LEU A 121 -1.32 -5.63 8.87
C LEU A 121 -0.94 -7.09 8.58
N ALA A 122 0.19 -7.56 9.11
CA ALA A 122 0.64 -8.93 8.95
C ALA A 122 -0.36 -9.94 9.52
N LEU A 123 -0.88 -9.69 10.73
CA LEU A 123 -1.92 -10.53 11.34
C LEU A 123 -3.23 -10.51 10.53
N GLY A 124 -3.63 -9.35 10.00
CA GLY A 124 -4.80 -9.23 9.13
C GLY A 124 -4.63 -10.01 7.83
N LEU A 125 -3.43 -9.99 7.22
CA LEU A 125 -3.12 -10.77 6.03
C LEU A 125 -3.03 -12.27 6.30
N LEU A 126 -2.62 -12.69 7.51
CA LEU A 126 -2.68 -14.11 7.90
C LEU A 126 -4.13 -14.63 7.94
N GLY A 127 -5.12 -13.77 8.07
CA GLY A 127 -6.54 -14.13 7.89
C GLY A 127 -6.83 -14.79 6.54
N PHE A 128 -5.98 -14.55 5.53
CA PHE A 128 -6.05 -15.21 4.21
C PHE A 128 -6.02 -16.74 4.30
N THR A 129 -5.36 -17.30 5.29
CA THR A 129 -5.31 -18.76 5.49
C THR A 129 -6.64 -19.35 5.95
N PHE A 130 -7.54 -18.52 6.48
CA PHE A 130 -8.82 -18.94 7.06
C PHE A 130 -10.04 -18.36 6.35
N LEU A 131 -9.88 -17.22 5.66
CA LEU A 131 -10.96 -16.50 5.01
C LEU A 131 -10.87 -16.68 3.48
N THR A 132 -11.89 -17.27 2.89
CA THR A 132 -12.00 -17.46 1.44
C THR A 132 -12.66 -16.26 0.74
N ASP A 133 -13.41 -15.48 1.50
CA ASP A 133 -14.09 -14.29 0.98
C ASP A 133 -13.18 -13.06 1.01
N LEU A 134 -13.00 -12.43 -0.15
CA LEU A 134 -12.16 -11.27 -0.35
C LEU A 134 -12.63 -10.06 0.48
N SER A 135 -13.93 -9.88 0.64
CA SER A 135 -14.49 -8.78 1.43
C SER A 135 -14.20 -8.93 2.92
N ALA A 136 -14.32 -10.15 3.44
CA ALA A 136 -13.97 -10.49 4.82
C ALA A 136 -12.47 -10.31 5.08
N LEU A 137 -11.62 -10.65 4.11
CA LEU A 137 -10.18 -10.46 4.20
C LEU A 137 -9.82 -8.98 4.26
N TYR A 138 -10.42 -8.13 3.43
CA TYR A 138 -10.21 -6.68 3.49
C TYR A 138 -10.65 -6.11 4.83
N ALA A 139 -11.81 -6.51 5.35
CA ALA A 139 -12.30 -6.05 6.65
C ALA A 139 -11.35 -6.48 7.78
N CYS A 140 -10.90 -7.73 7.78
CA CYS A 140 -9.95 -8.25 8.76
C CYS A 140 -8.61 -7.48 8.72
N MET A 141 -8.06 -7.26 7.53
CA MET A 141 -6.83 -6.49 7.33
C MET A 141 -6.96 -5.05 7.85
N ILE A 142 -8.05 -4.36 7.52
CA ILE A 142 -8.30 -2.99 7.96
C ILE A 142 -8.42 -2.93 9.48
N LEU A 143 -9.27 -3.77 10.07
CA LEU A 143 -9.48 -3.81 11.51
C LEU A 143 -8.22 -4.16 12.29
N ALA A 144 -7.46 -5.17 11.85
CA ALA A 144 -6.22 -5.58 12.48
C ALA A 144 -5.14 -4.48 12.38
N THR A 145 -5.04 -3.78 11.24
CA THR A 145 -4.10 -2.67 11.06
C THR A 145 -4.43 -1.51 12.00
N VAL A 146 -5.70 -1.11 12.10
CA VAL A 146 -6.15 -0.04 13.01
C VAL A 146 -5.92 -0.43 14.45
N ALA A 147 -6.30 -1.64 14.84
CA ALA A 147 -6.08 -2.16 16.19
C ALA A 147 -4.57 -2.21 16.53
N GLY A 148 -3.74 -2.66 15.62
CA GLY A 148 -2.29 -2.68 15.79
C GLY A 148 -1.69 -1.29 15.97
N ILE A 149 -2.09 -0.30 15.17
CA ILE A 149 -1.68 1.10 15.33
C ILE A 149 -2.10 1.64 16.68
N PHE A 150 -3.35 1.38 17.09
CA PHE A 150 -3.87 1.84 18.37
C PHE A 150 -3.12 1.20 19.55
N LEU A 151 -2.85 -0.10 19.50
CA LEU A 151 -2.05 -0.80 20.50
C LEU A 151 -0.62 -0.27 20.56
N GLY A 152 0.03 -0.08 19.41
CA GLY A 152 1.36 0.55 19.34
C GLY A 152 1.37 1.95 19.96
N PHE A 153 0.33 2.74 19.72
CA PHE A 153 0.16 4.03 20.33
C PHE A 153 -0.04 3.95 21.85
N LEU A 154 -0.87 3.02 22.36
CA LEU A 154 -1.05 2.79 23.78
C LEU A 154 0.28 2.37 24.45
N LEU A 155 1.06 1.50 23.81
CA LEU A 155 2.37 1.12 24.31
C LEU A 155 3.30 2.33 24.44
N TYR A 156 3.28 3.22 23.45
CA TYR A 156 4.06 4.46 23.52
C TYR A 156 3.63 5.36 24.67
N THR A 157 2.34 5.51 24.91
CA THR A 157 1.84 6.37 26.03
C THR A 157 2.25 5.87 27.42
N ASN A 158 2.62 4.59 27.54
CA ASN A 158 3.14 4.01 28.79
C ASN A 158 4.63 4.30 29.01
N THR A 159 5.35 4.79 27.98
CA THR A 159 6.75 5.20 28.12
C THR A 159 6.84 6.58 28.78
N PRO A 160 7.99 6.92 29.40
CA PRO A 160 8.19 8.25 29.99
C PRO A 160 7.96 9.39 28.99
N ASP A 161 8.40 9.21 27.73
CA ASP A 161 8.28 10.19 26.66
C ASP A 161 6.83 10.34 26.14
N GLY A 162 6.02 9.29 26.26
CA GLY A 162 4.62 9.27 25.83
C GLY A 162 3.60 9.75 26.88
N ARG A 163 4.04 9.96 28.13
CA ARG A 163 3.17 10.43 29.21
C ARG A 163 2.32 11.67 28.90
N PRO A 164 2.83 12.71 28.18
CA PRO A 164 2.04 13.90 27.84
C PRO A 164 0.88 13.64 26.88
N ILE A 165 0.86 12.45 26.23
CA ILE A 165 -0.09 12.08 25.17
C ILE A 165 -1.03 10.95 25.64
N ARG A 166 -1.21 10.77 26.94
CA ARG A 166 -2.09 9.71 27.48
C ARG A 166 -3.56 9.87 27.06
N PRO A 167 -4.31 8.75 26.95
CA PRO A 167 -5.74 8.80 26.77
C PRO A 167 -6.38 9.76 27.81
N GLY A 168 -7.24 10.67 27.33
CA GLY A 168 -7.82 11.74 28.17
C GLY A 168 -7.08 13.07 28.13
N SER A 169 -5.86 13.14 27.60
CA SER A 169 -5.19 14.43 27.34
C SER A 169 -5.72 15.07 26.05
N GLY A 170 -5.83 16.41 26.00
CA GLY A 170 -6.21 17.12 24.78
C GLY A 170 -5.25 16.90 23.60
N ASN A 171 -4.05 16.39 23.87
CA ASN A 171 -3.04 16.08 22.86
C ASN A 171 -3.20 14.68 22.24
N PHE A 172 -3.97 13.79 22.88
CA PHE A 172 -4.20 12.42 22.40
C PHE A 172 -4.74 12.38 20.97
N PHE A 173 -5.88 13.02 20.75
CA PHE A 173 -6.49 13.05 19.42
C PHE A 173 -5.67 13.81 18.40
N ARG A 174 -5.02 14.90 18.80
CA ARG A 174 -4.12 15.67 17.89
C ARG A 174 -2.97 14.80 17.40
N TYR A 175 -2.36 14.05 18.30
CA TYR A 175 -1.26 13.14 17.95
C TYR A 175 -1.75 11.98 17.07
N LEU A 176 -2.91 11.39 17.40
CA LEU A 176 -3.50 10.31 16.61
C LEU A 176 -3.83 10.79 15.19
N LEU A 177 -4.43 11.98 15.04
CA LEU A 177 -4.71 12.59 13.74
C LEU A 177 -3.43 12.90 12.95
N ALA A 178 -2.40 13.39 13.62
CA ALA A 178 -1.16 13.76 12.95
C ALA A 178 -0.28 12.57 12.55
N LYS A 179 -0.33 11.47 13.31
CA LYS A 179 0.59 10.33 13.16
C LYS A 179 -0.12 9.01 12.85
N GLY A 180 -1.18 8.70 13.57
CA GLY A 180 -1.90 7.45 13.44
C GLY A 180 -2.63 7.33 12.09
N PHE A 181 -3.40 8.36 11.72
CA PHE A 181 -4.18 8.33 10.48
C PHE A 181 -3.32 8.26 9.21
N PRO A 182 -2.26 9.08 9.02
CA PRO A 182 -1.39 8.93 7.86
C PRO A 182 -0.75 7.54 7.77
N THR A 183 -0.33 7.00 8.91
CA THR A 183 0.24 5.64 8.97
C THR A 183 -0.81 4.58 8.63
N ALA A 184 -2.02 4.70 9.16
CA ALA A 184 -3.11 3.78 8.89
C ALA A 184 -3.42 3.73 7.39
N ILE A 185 -3.65 4.89 6.76
CA ILE A 185 -3.98 4.94 5.33
C ILE A 185 -2.84 4.41 4.47
N THR A 186 -1.58 4.76 4.77
CA THR A 186 -0.42 4.26 4.04
C THR A 186 -0.31 2.72 4.13
N LEU A 187 -0.47 2.15 5.33
CA LEU A 187 -0.41 0.69 5.53
C LEU A 187 -1.61 -0.03 4.92
N MET A 188 -2.80 0.54 5.00
CA MET A 188 -3.99 -0.04 4.38
C MET A 188 -3.88 -0.09 2.85
N GLN A 189 -3.37 0.97 2.22
CA GLN A 189 -3.14 0.99 0.78
C GLN A 189 -2.12 -0.07 0.35
N LEU A 190 -1.04 -0.26 1.12
CA LEU A 190 -0.11 -1.36 0.92
C LEU A 190 -0.81 -2.72 1.10
N GLY A 191 -1.62 -2.86 2.15
CA GLY A 191 -2.38 -4.08 2.41
C GLY A 191 -3.33 -4.43 1.26
N VAL A 192 -4.03 -3.45 0.71
CA VAL A 192 -4.89 -3.64 -0.49
C VAL A 192 -4.08 -4.18 -1.66
N ALA A 193 -2.90 -3.60 -1.94
CA ALA A 193 -2.03 -4.08 -3.00
C ALA A 193 -1.57 -5.54 -2.75
N LEU A 194 -1.19 -5.86 -1.51
CA LEU A 194 -0.76 -7.21 -1.14
C LEU A 194 -1.90 -8.23 -1.28
N VAL A 195 -3.10 -7.91 -0.78
CA VAL A 195 -4.29 -8.77 -0.91
C VAL A 195 -4.59 -9.06 -2.37
N LEU A 196 -4.54 -8.06 -3.24
CA LEU A 196 -4.78 -8.23 -4.67
C LEU A 196 -3.73 -9.13 -5.32
N VAL A 197 -2.45 -8.97 -4.97
CA VAL A 197 -1.37 -9.83 -5.48
C VAL A 197 -1.55 -11.27 -5.02
N ILE A 198 -1.90 -11.49 -3.74
CA ILE A 198 -2.16 -12.82 -3.20
C ILE A 198 -3.38 -13.47 -3.87
N ALA A 199 -4.46 -12.70 -4.06
CA ALA A 199 -5.66 -13.20 -4.74
C ALA A 199 -5.36 -13.65 -6.17
N LEU A 200 -4.55 -12.90 -6.91
CA LEU A 200 -4.10 -13.28 -8.26
C LEU A 200 -3.28 -14.57 -8.27
N TYR A 201 -2.37 -14.70 -7.31
CA TYR A 201 -1.57 -15.92 -7.18
C TYR A 201 -2.44 -17.16 -7.01
N ASN A 202 -3.47 -17.07 -6.17
CA ASN A 202 -4.39 -18.20 -5.93
C ASN A 202 -5.30 -18.52 -7.12
N ILE A 203 -5.77 -17.51 -7.86
CA ILE A 203 -6.63 -17.70 -9.01
C ILE A 203 -5.87 -18.39 -10.15
N ASN A 204 -4.58 -18.07 -10.32
CA ASN A 204 -3.76 -18.59 -11.41
C ASN A 204 -3.13 -19.97 -11.11
N GLY A 205 -3.27 -20.50 -9.89
CA GLY A 205 -2.84 -21.86 -9.53
C GLY A 205 -1.33 -22.12 -9.67
N ILE A 206 -0.50 -21.06 -9.56
CA ILE A 206 0.98 -21.15 -9.63
C ILE A 206 1.52 -21.38 -8.22
#